data_d0d1063c6ea0cfef2d4ea205f087257f
#
_entry.id   d0d1063c6ea0cfef2d4ea205f087257f
#
_cell.length_a   1.000
_cell.length_b   1.000
_cell.length_c   1.000
_cell.angle_alpha   90.00
_cell.angle_beta   90.00
_cell.angle_gamma   90.00
#
_symmetry.space_group_name_H-M   'P 1'
#
loop_
_entity.id
_entity.type
_entity.pdbx_description
1 polymer ?
#
loop_
_entity_poly.entity_id
_entity_poly.type
_entity_poly.pdbx_seq_one_letter_code
_entity_poly.pdbx_strand_id
1 'polypeptide(L)'
;MNRRLTPVELGFAACLTFLAFRLAAREPLPPASEVRPVVVEVDLDDVVQPVSEEYVKRGISYANQVNAAAVLLELSTPGGLESSMRNIVQAIISSRVPVITYVAPSGSRAASAGFFILLSGDVAVMSPGTNTGAAHPVMIGGADIGKTMEAKIENDAAAYMRSFAEKRGRNVQLAEAGVRERE
;
A
#
# COMPACT_ATOMS: atom_id res chain seq x y z
N MET A 1 20.56 -77.79 -22.03
CA MET A 1 21.79 -76.99 -21.94
C MET A 1 21.56 -75.91 -20.89
N ASN A 2 21.80 -76.20 -19.61
CA ASN A 2 21.55 -75.34 -18.47
C ASN A 2 22.78 -74.44 -18.24
N ARG A 3 22.67 -73.15 -18.70
CA ARG A 3 23.67 -72.14 -18.30
C ARG A 3 23.35 -71.69 -16.87
N ARG A 4 24.28 -72.07 -15.93
CA ARG A 4 24.23 -71.51 -14.59
C ARG A 4 24.78 -70.06 -14.64
N LEU A 5 23.96 -69.07 -14.24
CA LEU A 5 24.39 -67.69 -14.12
C LEU A 5 25.49 -67.56 -13.08
N THR A 6 26.52 -66.78 -13.34
CA THR A 6 27.63 -66.53 -12.44
C THR A 6 27.22 -65.58 -11.32
N PRO A 7 27.84 -65.64 -10.12
CA PRO A 7 27.47 -64.75 -9.01
C PRO A 7 27.62 -63.25 -9.34
N VAL A 8 28.39 -62.88 -10.33
CA VAL A 8 28.55 -61.51 -10.80
C VAL A 8 27.32 -61.04 -11.56
N GLU A 9 26.68 -61.90 -12.38
CA GLU A 9 25.47 -61.59 -13.14
C GLU A 9 24.24 -61.44 -12.21
N LEU A 10 24.19 -62.23 -11.11
CA LEU A 10 23.12 -62.06 -10.10
C LEU A 10 23.27 -60.74 -9.33
N GLY A 11 24.49 -60.27 -9.06
CA GLY A 11 24.74 -59.01 -8.38
C GLY A 11 24.33 -57.79 -9.19
N PHE A 12 24.55 -57.83 -10.52
CA PHE A 12 24.16 -56.74 -11.43
C PHE A 12 22.65 -56.63 -11.59
N ALA A 13 21.95 -57.78 -11.68
CA ALA A 13 20.48 -57.78 -11.80
C ALA A 13 19.83 -57.27 -10.50
N ALA A 14 20.33 -57.61 -9.32
CA ALA A 14 19.83 -57.14 -8.04
C ALA A 14 20.08 -55.64 -7.83
N CYS A 15 21.20 -55.10 -8.32
CA CYS A 15 21.52 -53.67 -8.20
C CYS A 15 20.65 -52.82 -9.13
N LEU A 16 20.34 -53.27 -10.34
CA LEU A 16 19.46 -52.60 -11.28
C LEU A 16 18.00 -52.57 -10.82
N THR A 17 17.51 -53.63 -10.19
CA THR A 17 16.15 -53.67 -9.65
C THR A 17 16.01 -52.79 -8.41
N PHE A 18 17.03 -52.66 -7.57
CA PHE A 18 17.01 -51.74 -6.41
C PHE A 18 17.08 -50.27 -6.82
N LEU A 19 17.81 -49.95 -7.89
CA LEU A 19 17.89 -48.59 -8.44
C LEU A 19 16.57 -48.19 -9.10
N ALA A 20 15.92 -49.09 -9.84
CA ALA A 20 14.61 -48.85 -10.45
C ALA A 20 13.49 -48.67 -9.40
N PHE A 21 13.56 -49.39 -8.28
CA PHE A 21 12.60 -49.26 -7.17
C PHE A 21 12.71 -47.91 -6.45
N ARG A 22 13.93 -47.37 -6.34
CA ARG A 22 14.15 -46.03 -5.74
C ARG A 22 13.68 -44.87 -6.65
N LEU A 23 13.65 -45.09 -7.98
CA LEU A 23 13.18 -44.08 -8.93
C LEU A 23 11.63 -44.02 -9.01
N ALA A 24 10.94 -45.14 -8.75
CA ALA A 24 9.49 -45.23 -8.78
C ALA A 24 8.80 -44.72 -7.52
N ALA A 25 9.56 -44.50 -6.43
CA ALA A 25 9.01 -44.07 -5.14
C ALA A 25 9.12 -42.54 -4.87
N ARG A 26 9.31 -41.70 -5.91
CA ARG A 26 9.10 -40.28 -5.78
C ARG A 26 7.61 -40.05 -5.91
N GLU A 27 6.90 -40.04 -4.77
CA GLU A 27 5.57 -39.47 -4.72
C GLU A 27 5.64 -38.04 -5.28
N PRO A 28 4.75 -37.66 -6.20
CA PRO A 28 4.65 -36.28 -6.63
C PRO A 28 4.44 -35.42 -5.39
N LEU A 29 5.31 -34.43 -5.20
CA LEU A 29 5.14 -33.43 -4.14
C LEU A 29 3.69 -32.90 -4.26
N PRO A 30 2.96 -32.84 -3.14
CA PRO A 30 1.62 -32.26 -3.17
C PRO A 30 1.73 -30.87 -3.82
N PRO A 31 0.79 -30.50 -4.69
CA PRO A 31 0.80 -29.19 -5.33
C PRO A 31 0.98 -28.16 -4.20
N ALA A 32 1.97 -27.28 -4.35
CA ALA A 32 2.15 -26.18 -3.42
C ALA A 32 0.80 -25.50 -3.32
N SER A 33 0.23 -25.46 -2.11
CA SER A 33 -1.04 -24.76 -1.89
C SER A 33 -0.84 -23.34 -2.44
N GLU A 34 -1.58 -22.98 -3.48
CA GLU A 34 -1.59 -21.62 -4.00
C GLU A 34 -2.07 -20.72 -2.88
N VAL A 35 -1.14 -20.18 -2.11
CA VAL A 35 -1.45 -19.15 -1.13
C VAL A 35 -1.88 -17.93 -1.96
N ARG A 36 -3.19 -17.72 -2.06
CA ARG A 36 -3.71 -16.55 -2.74
C ARG A 36 -3.27 -15.31 -1.97
N PRO A 37 -2.66 -14.32 -2.63
CA PRO A 37 -2.27 -13.10 -1.96
C PRO A 37 -3.51 -12.38 -1.41
N VAL A 38 -3.47 -11.99 -0.15
CA VAL A 38 -4.54 -11.21 0.51
C VAL A 38 -4.27 -9.75 0.26
N VAL A 39 -5.28 -9.00 -0.20
CA VAL A 39 -5.29 -7.54 -0.23
C VAL A 39 -6.30 -7.08 0.81
N VAL A 40 -5.90 -6.14 1.65
CA VAL A 40 -6.80 -5.51 2.63
C VAL A 40 -7.34 -4.23 2.03
N GLU A 41 -8.65 -4.18 1.84
CA GLU A 41 -9.37 -3.01 1.36
C GLU A 41 -9.84 -2.16 2.53
N VAL A 42 -9.67 -0.84 2.42
CA VAL A 42 -10.03 0.15 3.43
C VAL A 42 -10.65 1.35 2.72
N ASP A 43 -11.90 1.69 3.05
CA ASP A 43 -12.63 2.78 2.41
C ASP A 43 -12.62 4.03 3.29
N LEU A 44 -12.06 5.12 2.80
CA LEU A 44 -12.15 6.44 3.40
C LEU A 44 -13.15 7.29 2.61
N ASP A 45 -14.44 7.07 2.84
CA ASP A 45 -15.56 7.81 2.23
C ASP A 45 -16.20 8.73 3.27
N ASP A 46 -15.43 9.69 3.80
CA ASP A 46 -15.87 10.65 4.80
C ASP A 46 -14.82 11.76 5.00
N VAL A 47 -15.12 12.67 5.90
CA VAL A 47 -14.19 13.69 6.40
C VAL A 47 -13.03 13.05 7.15
N VAL A 48 -11.83 13.57 6.94
CA VAL A 48 -10.63 13.16 7.67
C VAL A 48 -10.70 13.68 9.11
N GLN A 49 -10.94 12.79 10.08
CA GLN A 49 -11.18 13.06 11.48
C GLN A 49 -10.71 11.89 12.37
N PRO A 50 -10.71 12.01 13.71
CA PRO A 50 -10.16 10.94 14.57
C PRO A 50 -10.79 9.56 14.37
N VAL A 51 -12.07 9.48 14.01
CA VAL A 51 -12.75 8.19 13.77
C VAL A 51 -12.25 7.53 12.48
N SER A 52 -12.20 8.30 11.38
CA SER A 52 -11.69 7.81 10.09
C SER A 52 -10.18 7.53 10.16
N GLU A 53 -9.42 8.33 10.89
CA GLU A 53 -8.00 8.07 11.19
C GLU A 53 -7.82 6.70 11.84
N GLU A 54 -8.52 6.44 12.93
CA GLU A 54 -8.40 5.18 13.66
C GLU A 54 -8.82 3.98 12.81
N TYR A 55 -9.84 4.13 11.97
CA TYR A 55 -10.29 3.10 11.04
C TYR A 55 -9.19 2.75 10.02
N VAL A 56 -8.62 3.75 9.36
CA VAL A 56 -7.53 3.55 8.38
C VAL A 56 -6.30 2.92 9.05
N LYS A 57 -5.89 3.42 10.22
CA LYS A 57 -4.75 2.87 10.98
C LYS A 57 -4.96 1.39 11.35
N ARG A 58 -6.16 1.02 11.77
CA ARG A 58 -6.50 -0.39 12.06
C ARG A 58 -6.41 -1.27 10.81
N GLY A 59 -6.90 -0.81 9.67
CA GLY A 59 -6.79 -1.52 8.40
C GLY A 59 -5.33 -1.78 8.01
N ILE A 60 -4.48 -0.76 8.08
CA ILE A 60 -3.04 -0.88 7.81
C ILE A 60 -2.36 -1.82 8.83
N SER A 61 -2.70 -1.68 10.12
CA SER A 61 -2.16 -2.56 11.17
C SER A 61 -2.54 -4.02 10.94
N TYR A 62 -3.79 -4.28 10.62
CA TYR A 62 -4.26 -5.63 10.29
C TYR A 62 -3.52 -6.21 9.08
N ALA A 63 -3.38 -5.44 7.99
CA ALA A 63 -2.63 -5.88 6.82
C ALA A 63 -1.18 -6.26 7.16
N ASN A 64 -0.52 -5.47 8.01
CA ASN A 64 0.82 -5.77 8.51
C ASN A 64 0.87 -7.05 9.38
N GLN A 65 -0.17 -7.35 10.17
CA GLN A 65 -0.24 -8.54 11.02
C GLN A 65 -0.42 -9.82 10.19
N VAL A 66 -1.28 -9.77 9.16
CA VAL A 66 -1.53 -10.94 8.31
C VAL A 66 -0.53 -11.08 7.17
N ASN A 67 0.47 -10.20 7.07
CA ASN A 67 1.43 -10.11 5.97
C ASN A 67 0.70 -10.06 4.60
N ALA A 68 -0.28 -9.16 4.49
CA ALA A 68 -1.02 -8.95 3.25
C ALA A 68 -0.08 -8.58 2.09
N ALA A 69 -0.50 -8.83 0.86
CA ALA A 69 0.25 -8.43 -0.33
C ALA A 69 0.24 -6.92 -0.53
N ALA A 70 -0.87 -6.26 -0.15
CA ALA A 70 -1.03 -4.82 -0.18
C ALA A 70 -2.21 -4.37 0.69
N VAL A 71 -2.26 -3.07 0.98
CA VAL A 71 -3.48 -2.34 1.37
C VAL A 71 -3.98 -1.59 0.15
N LEU A 72 -5.27 -1.68 -0.15
CA LEU A 72 -5.97 -0.79 -1.09
C LEU A 72 -6.76 0.21 -0.24
N LEU A 73 -6.29 1.46 -0.19
CA LEU A 73 -6.98 2.55 0.49
C LEU A 73 -7.76 3.35 -0.55
N GLU A 74 -9.06 3.12 -0.63
CA GLU A 74 -9.96 3.86 -1.50
C GLU A 74 -10.33 5.20 -0.85
N LEU A 75 -10.30 6.27 -1.65
CA LEU A 75 -10.44 7.64 -1.18
C LEU A 75 -11.62 8.34 -1.87
N SER A 76 -12.56 8.81 -1.07
CA SER A 76 -13.64 9.71 -1.46
C SER A 76 -13.84 10.72 -0.32
N THR A 77 -13.00 11.77 -0.26
CA THR A 77 -12.96 12.68 0.89
C THR A 77 -12.84 14.15 0.48
N PRO A 78 -13.60 15.04 1.14
CA PRO A 78 -13.42 16.49 0.97
C PRO A 78 -12.17 17.02 1.72
N GLY A 79 -11.51 16.20 2.53
CA GLY A 79 -10.44 16.58 3.44
C GLY A 79 -10.87 16.57 4.89
N GLY A 80 -10.19 17.34 5.74
CA GLY A 80 -10.52 17.41 7.17
C GLY A 80 -9.36 17.87 8.02
N LEU A 81 -9.26 17.33 9.24
CA LEU A 81 -8.29 17.78 10.25
C LEU A 81 -6.85 17.41 9.89
N GLU A 82 -5.97 18.40 9.98
CA GLU A 82 -4.54 18.22 9.71
C GLU A 82 -3.91 17.16 10.63
N SER A 83 -4.24 17.15 11.90
CA SER A 83 -3.70 16.17 12.86
C SER A 83 -4.03 14.73 12.44
N SER A 84 -5.28 14.46 12.08
CA SER A 84 -5.72 13.15 11.63
C SER A 84 -5.07 12.77 10.27
N MET A 85 -4.96 13.72 9.36
CA MET A 85 -4.24 13.54 8.10
C MET A 85 -2.79 13.13 8.34
N ARG A 86 -2.05 13.85 9.18
CA ARG A 86 -0.64 13.54 9.50
C ARG A 86 -0.49 12.13 10.09
N ASN A 87 -1.39 11.71 10.97
CA ASN A 87 -1.38 10.38 11.56
C ASN A 87 -1.65 9.27 10.53
N ILE A 88 -2.57 9.49 9.59
CA ILE A 88 -2.83 8.57 8.47
C ILE A 88 -1.60 8.48 7.57
N VAL A 89 -1.03 9.60 7.14
CA VAL A 89 0.19 9.67 6.32
C VAL A 89 1.34 8.93 7.01
N GLN A 90 1.53 9.15 8.32
CA GLN A 90 2.54 8.45 9.09
C GLN A 90 2.32 6.93 9.09
N ALA A 91 1.08 6.47 9.25
CA ALA A 91 0.74 5.05 9.20
C ALA A 91 1.05 4.43 7.82
N ILE A 92 0.73 5.14 6.74
CA ILE A 92 1.02 4.73 5.37
C ILE A 92 2.54 4.62 5.15
N ILE A 93 3.30 5.65 5.51
CA ILE A 93 4.75 5.71 5.29
C ILE A 93 5.51 4.65 6.10
N SER A 94 5.00 4.29 7.28
CA SER A 94 5.61 3.29 8.17
C SER A 94 5.08 1.87 7.96
N SER A 95 4.15 1.67 7.05
CA SER A 95 3.62 0.34 6.73
C SER A 95 4.71 -0.57 6.18
N ARG A 96 4.71 -1.84 6.61
CA ARG A 96 5.59 -2.89 6.09
C ARG A 96 5.08 -3.49 4.78
N VAL A 97 3.76 -3.45 4.57
CA VAL A 97 3.14 -3.86 3.32
C VAL A 97 2.86 -2.62 2.46
N PRO A 98 2.96 -2.72 1.13
CA PRO A 98 2.69 -1.59 0.25
C PRO A 98 1.25 -1.09 0.40
N VAL A 99 1.08 0.23 0.39
CA VAL A 99 -0.22 0.89 0.44
C VAL A 99 -0.50 1.54 -0.90
N ILE A 100 -1.55 1.09 -1.57
CA ILE A 100 -2.08 1.66 -2.81
C ILE A 100 -3.19 2.62 -2.41
N THR A 101 -3.03 3.91 -2.72
CA THR A 101 -4.07 4.91 -2.52
C THR A 101 -4.82 5.12 -3.84
N TYR A 102 -6.15 5.06 -3.81
CA TYR A 102 -6.96 5.06 -5.00
C TYR A 102 -8.18 5.98 -4.85
N VAL A 103 -8.26 7.03 -5.68
CA VAL A 103 -9.44 7.90 -5.70
C VAL A 103 -10.51 7.27 -6.58
N ALA A 104 -11.58 6.81 -5.97
CA ALA A 104 -12.69 6.10 -6.62
C ALA A 104 -13.98 6.25 -5.79
N PRO A 105 -15.14 5.91 -6.39
CA PRO A 105 -15.39 5.68 -7.81
C PRO A 105 -15.28 6.96 -8.66
N SER A 106 -15.62 6.90 -9.95
CA SER A 106 -15.74 8.11 -10.80
C SER A 106 -16.66 9.14 -10.16
N GLY A 107 -16.23 10.42 -10.13
CA GLY A 107 -16.90 11.50 -9.42
C GLY A 107 -16.41 11.73 -8.00
N SER A 108 -15.64 10.83 -7.43
CA SER A 108 -14.99 11.00 -6.12
C SER A 108 -13.87 12.03 -6.16
N ARG A 109 -13.41 12.43 -4.97
CA ARG A 109 -12.30 13.36 -4.82
C ARG A 109 -11.41 12.99 -3.63
N ALA A 110 -10.15 13.39 -3.71
CA ALA A 110 -9.23 13.41 -2.58
C ALA A 110 -8.72 14.84 -2.40
N ALA A 111 -9.57 15.71 -1.81
CA ALA A 111 -9.28 17.13 -1.67
C ALA A 111 -8.67 17.46 -0.31
N SER A 112 -7.90 18.56 -0.24
CA SER A 112 -7.32 19.08 1.02
C SER A 112 -6.47 18.00 1.73
N ALA A 113 -6.81 17.59 2.95
CA ALA A 113 -6.15 16.48 3.65
C ALA A 113 -6.07 15.18 2.82
N GLY A 114 -7.09 14.92 1.97
CA GLY A 114 -7.11 13.78 1.05
C GLY A 114 -5.98 13.79 0.02
N PHE A 115 -5.55 14.96 -0.42
CA PHE A 115 -4.43 15.11 -1.35
C PHE A 115 -3.10 14.64 -0.72
N PHE A 116 -2.86 14.99 0.55
CA PHE A 116 -1.70 14.50 1.31
C PHE A 116 -1.74 12.97 1.44
N ILE A 117 -2.91 12.43 1.80
CA ILE A 117 -3.10 10.99 1.95
C ILE A 117 -2.85 10.27 0.62
N LEU A 118 -3.43 10.78 -0.49
CA LEU A 118 -3.24 10.22 -1.83
C LEU A 118 -1.76 10.16 -2.21
N LEU A 119 -1.02 11.26 -2.04
CA LEU A 119 0.37 11.32 -2.46
C LEU A 119 1.34 10.57 -1.52
N SER A 120 0.92 10.17 -0.33
CA SER A 120 1.74 9.41 0.61
C SER A 120 1.82 7.90 0.29
N GLY A 121 0.87 7.36 -0.49
CA GLY A 121 0.84 5.94 -0.88
C GLY A 121 2.08 5.49 -1.67
N ASP A 122 2.41 4.21 -1.62
CA ASP A 122 3.45 3.61 -2.47
C ASP A 122 3.07 3.74 -3.95
N VAL A 123 1.80 3.50 -4.25
CA VAL A 123 1.18 3.75 -5.56
C VAL A 123 -0.01 4.66 -5.33
N ALA A 124 -0.14 5.71 -6.15
CA ALA A 124 -1.30 6.61 -6.15
C ALA A 124 -2.03 6.52 -7.49
N VAL A 125 -3.31 6.23 -7.44
CA VAL A 125 -4.17 5.98 -8.61
C VAL A 125 -5.43 6.83 -8.51
N MET A 126 -5.97 7.21 -9.63
CA MET A 126 -7.22 7.95 -9.72
C MET A 126 -8.11 7.35 -10.81
N SER A 127 -9.38 7.10 -10.50
CA SER A 127 -10.39 6.76 -11.52
C SER A 127 -10.60 7.93 -12.48
N PRO A 128 -10.96 7.65 -13.73
CA PRO A 128 -11.41 8.72 -14.65
C PRO A 128 -12.55 9.53 -14.03
N GLY A 129 -12.52 10.86 -14.20
CA GLY A 129 -13.56 11.76 -13.68
C GLY A 129 -13.47 12.03 -12.17
N THR A 130 -12.35 11.73 -11.55
CA THR A 130 -12.04 12.12 -10.16
C THR A 130 -11.12 13.34 -10.12
N ASN A 131 -11.06 14.02 -8.99
CA ASN A 131 -10.18 15.17 -8.80
C ASN A 131 -9.45 15.14 -7.45
N THR A 132 -8.35 15.89 -7.37
CA THR A 132 -7.53 16.01 -6.17
C THR A 132 -6.88 17.40 -6.12
N GLY A 133 -6.28 17.77 -4.99
CA GLY A 133 -5.63 19.07 -4.78
C GLY A 133 -6.35 19.92 -3.76
N ALA A 134 -6.41 21.24 -4.01
CA ALA A 134 -7.02 22.26 -3.13
C ALA A 134 -6.56 22.09 -1.66
N ALA A 135 -5.27 21.92 -1.45
CA ALA A 135 -4.70 21.53 -0.15
C ALA A 135 -4.09 22.72 0.62
N HIS A 136 -4.43 23.95 0.21
CA HIS A 136 -4.04 25.16 0.95
C HIS A 136 -4.63 25.11 2.38
N PRO A 137 -3.80 25.27 3.43
CA PRO A 137 -4.27 25.25 4.80
C PRO A 137 -5.29 26.38 5.09
N VAL A 138 -6.40 26.03 5.70
CA VAL A 138 -7.42 26.99 6.12
C VAL A 138 -7.68 26.86 7.62
N MET A 139 -7.92 28.01 8.28
CA MET A 139 -8.24 28.01 9.72
C MET A 139 -9.73 27.77 9.94
N ILE A 140 -10.03 26.75 10.74
CA ILE A 140 -11.41 26.49 11.18
C ILE A 140 -11.87 27.64 12.08
N GLY A 141 -13.03 28.24 11.76
CA GLY A 141 -13.60 29.34 12.54
C GLY A 141 -13.22 30.74 12.06
N GLY A 142 -12.46 30.89 10.96
CA GLY A 142 -12.18 32.17 10.31
C GLY A 142 -11.36 33.16 11.19
N ALA A 143 -10.58 32.64 12.15
CA ALA A 143 -9.72 33.48 12.97
C ALA A 143 -8.64 34.16 12.12
N ASP A 144 -8.51 35.47 12.21
CA ASP A 144 -7.38 36.21 11.64
C ASP A 144 -6.12 35.94 12.49
N ILE A 145 -5.25 35.08 11.99
CA ILE A 145 -3.99 34.72 12.65
C ILE A 145 -2.81 35.58 12.17
N GLY A 146 -3.09 36.51 11.28
CA GLY A 146 -2.10 37.39 10.67
C GLY A 146 -1.20 36.71 9.64
N LYS A 147 -0.81 37.46 8.62
CA LYS A 147 -0.07 36.98 7.43
C LYS A 147 1.19 36.17 7.74
N THR A 148 1.90 36.53 8.83
CA THR A 148 3.14 35.82 9.22
C THR A 148 2.83 34.38 9.68
N MET A 149 1.74 34.15 10.41
CA MET A 149 1.36 32.82 10.86
C MET A 149 0.80 32.00 9.70
N GLU A 150 -0.03 32.59 8.85
CA GLU A 150 -0.50 31.93 7.61
C GLU A 150 0.67 31.43 6.77
N ALA A 151 1.68 32.28 6.50
CA ALA A 151 2.86 31.89 5.75
C ALA A 151 3.66 30.75 6.42
N LYS A 152 3.72 30.71 7.78
CA LYS A 152 4.38 29.60 8.47
C LYS A 152 3.63 28.28 8.30
N ILE A 153 2.30 28.30 8.42
CA ILE A 153 1.45 27.11 8.26
C ILE A 153 1.54 26.59 6.82
N GLU A 154 1.46 27.48 5.85
CA GLU A 154 1.60 27.12 4.43
C GLU A 154 2.98 26.51 4.16
N ASN A 155 4.05 27.13 4.64
CA ASN A 155 5.41 26.63 4.45
C ASN A 155 5.63 25.26 5.13
N ASP A 156 5.06 25.04 6.32
CA ASP A 156 5.11 23.75 6.99
C ASP A 156 4.37 22.66 6.19
N ALA A 157 3.15 22.97 5.74
CA ALA A 157 2.37 22.04 4.91
C ALA A 157 3.09 21.70 3.59
N ALA A 158 3.66 22.69 2.90
CA ALA A 158 4.44 22.48 1.69
C ALA A 158 5.71 21.66 1.93
N ALA A 159 6.44 21.94 3.02
CA ALA A 159 7.61 21.14 3.40
C ALA A 159 7.24 19.69 3.75
N TYR A 160 6.13 19.50 4.43
CA TYR A 160 5.62 18.17 4.74
C TYR A 160 5.27 17.40 3.45
N MET A 161 4.52 18.04 2.52
CA MET A 161 4.21 17.46 1.22
C MET A 161 5.48 17.07 0.45
N ARG A 162 6.49 17.96 0.40
CA ARG A 162 7.76 17.70 -0.27
C ARG A 162 8.43 16.44 0.27
N SER A 163 8.48 16.27 1.58
CA SER A 163 9.22 15.18 2.22
C SER A 163 8.78 13.78 1.76
N PHE A 164 7.49 13.55 1.60
CA PHE A 164 7.01 12.25 1.12
C PHE A 164 6.82 12.21 -0.40
N ALA A 165 6.62 13.33 -1.08
CA ALA A 165 6.64 13.37 -2.54
C ALA A 165 8.02 12.95 -3.08
N GLU A 166 9.11 13.44 -2.49
CA GLU A 166 10.48 13.00 -2.77
C GLU A 166 10.67 11.50 -2.46
N LYS A 167 10.25 11.06 -1.26
CA LYS A 167 10.34 9.66 -0.84
C LYS A 167 9.63 8.70 -1.82
N ARG A 168 8.52 9.14 -2.41
CA ARG A 168 7.70 8.35 -3.34
C ARG A 168 8.04 8.57 -4.82
N GLY A 169 9.07 9.37 -5.13
CA GLY A 169 9.50 9.67 -6.50
C GLY A 169 8.46 10.44 -7.32
N ARG A 170 7.64 11.27 -6.67
CA ARG A 170 6.61 12.08 -7.32
C ARG A 170 7.17 13.42 -7.79
N ASN A 171 6.44 14.10 -8.67
CA ASN A 171 6.78 15.47 -9.06
C ASN A 171 6.57 16.42 -7.88
N VAL A 172 7.67 16.84 -7.25
CA VAL A 172 7.67 17.68 -6.06
C VAL A 172 7.06 19.05 -6.34
N GLN A 173 7.39 19.66 -7.48
CA GLN A 173 6.89 20.97 -7.84
C GLN A 173 5.37 20.98 -7.97
N LEU A 174 4.83 19.98 -8.65
CA LEU A 174 3.38 19.82 -8.79
C LEU A 174 2.68 19.52 -7.47
N ALA A 175 3.30 18.70 -6.61
CA ALA A 175 2.78 18.38 -5.29
C ALA A 175 2.73 19.62 -4.38
N GLU A 176 3.79 20.45 -4.39
CA GLU A 176 3.80 21.72 -3.65
C GLU A 176 2.84 22.76 -4.19
N ALA A 177 2.65 22.83 -5.52
CA ALA A 177 1.69 23.74 -6.13
C ALA A 177 0.29 23.49 -5.60
N GLY A 178 -0.13 22.22 -5.46
CA GLY A 178 -1.44 21.86 -4.90
C GLY A 178 -1.65 22.29 -3.44
N VAL A 179 -0.57 22.64 -2.71
CA VAL A 179 -0.63 23.18 -1.34
C VAL A 179 -0.58 24.71 -1.33
N ARG A 180 0.21 25.31 -2.22
CA ARG A 180 0.46 26.77 -2.23
C ARG A 180 -0.55 27.58 -3.04
N GLU A 181 -1.10 26.99 -4.09
CA GLU A 181 -2.06 27.66 -4.96
C GLU A 181 -3.43 27.71 -4.31
N ARG A 182 -4.07 28.88 -4.38
CA ARG A 182 -5.39 29.16 -3.78
C ARG A 182 -6.53 29.11 -4.82
N GLU A 183 -6.28 28.46 -5.98
CA GLU A 183 -7.27 28.35 -7.04
C GLU A 183 -8.31 27.26 -6.80
#